data_d04a35badcb0732a47aa0f22512ec6da
#
_entry.id   d04a35badcb0732a47aa0f22512ec6da
#
_cell.length_a   1.000
_cell.length_b   1.000
_cell.length_c   1.000
_cell.angle_alpha   90.00
_cell.angle_beta   90.00
_cell.angle_gamma   90.00
#
_symmetry.space_group_name_H-M   'P 1'
#
loop_
_entity.id
_entity.type
_entity.pdbx_description
1 polymer ?
#
loop_
_entity_poly.entity_id
_entity_poly.type
_entity_poly.pdbx_seq_one_letter_code
_entity_poly.pdbx_strand_id
1 'polypeptide(L)'
;MFHAYPAGTGVLELLAAGGAIPPSAGEALPLADATLLAPIREARVFYGVGLNYAAHAAEQGQEPPAQPIIFTMQPGSGAAPGADVVCPAVVKRLDYEGELAIIIGAGGTIAGYAVADDVSARDLQKRERQWTRAKGFDGACPFGPWITTADEVPDPCALQLQTWVNGELRQDSSTADMIFTPQQIVDFLSETCTLHPGDVILTGTPSGVGMSMEPPQFLQSGDVIRIEIESLGAITHAVA
;
A
#
# COMPACT_ATOMS: atom_id res chain seq x y z
N MET A 1 2.00 -6.88 -21.25
CA MET A 1 2.08 -8.32 -21.59
C MET A 1 2.77 -9.05 -20.47
N PHE A 2 2.28 -10.21 -20.06
CA PHE A 2 2.89 -11.03 -19.01
C PHE A 2 3.59 -12.22 -19.61
N HIS A 3 4.67 -12.64 -18.97
CA HIS A 3 5.37 -13.86 -19.30
C HIS A 3 5.22 -14.86 -18.16
N ALA A 4 4.96 -16.12 -18.47
CA ALA A 4 4.98 -17.18 -17.49
C ALA A 4 6.41 -17.50 -17.05
N TYR A 5 6.57 -17.84 -15.78
CA TYR A 5 7.81 -18.39 -15.24
C TYR A 5 7.67 -19.89 -14.99
N PRO A 6 8.78 -20.63 -14.88
CA PRO A 6 8.74 -22.03 -14.53
C PRO A 6 7.94 -22.28 -13.26
N ALA A 7 7.21 -23.39 -13.22
CA ALA A 7 6.48 -23.80 -12.02
C ALA A 7 7.43 -23.91 -10.81
N GLY A 8 7.03 -23.35 -9.67
CA GLY A 8 7.84 -23.32 -8.46
C GLY A 8 8.69 -22.05 -8.31
N THR A 9 8.64 -21.11 -9.27
CA THR A 9 9.25 -19.79 -9.10
C THR A 9 8.25 -18.88 -8.38
N GLY A 10 8.39 -18.73 -7.07
CA GLY A 10 7.56 -17.84 -6.27
C GLY A 10 8.17 -16.45 -6.12
N VAL A 11 7.33 -15.42 -5.92
CA VAL A 11 7.81 -14.05 -5.69
C VAL A 11 8.70 -13.97 -4.45
N LEU A 12 8.36 -14.69 -3.38
CA LEU A 12 9.17 -14.70 -2.15
C LEU A 12 10.54 -15.30 -2.37
N GLU A 13 10.67 -16.37 -3.15
CA GLU A 13 11.94 -16.97 -3.51
C GLU A 13 12.80 -16.01 -4.35
N LEU A 14 12.18 -15.27 -5.28
CA LEU A 14 12.89 -14.26 -6.07
C LEU A 14 13.40 -13.11 -5.18
N LEU A 15 12.57 -12.60 -4.29
CA LEU A 15 12.96 -11.55 -3.35
C LEU A 15 14.07 -12.02 -2.40
N ALA A 16 14.02 -13.25 -1.92
CA ALA A 16 15.03 -13.84 -1.04
C ALA A 16 16.36 -14.09 -1.77
N ALA A 17 16.31 -14.37 -3.07
CA ALA A 17 17.49 -14.55 -3.92
C ALA A 17 18.14 -13.24 -4.40
N GLY A 18 17.64 -12.07 -3.96
CA GLY A 18 18.15 -10.76 -4.36
C GLY A 18 17.50 -10.18 -5.61
N GLY A 19 16.30 -10.67 -5.97
CA GLY A 19 15.48 -10.07 -7.01
C GLY A 19 15.92 -10.33 -8.45
N ALA A 20 16.88 -11.23 -8.69
CA ALA A 20 17.24 -11.62 -10.05
C ALA A 20 16.05 -12.32 -10.73
N ILE A 21 15.36 -11.60 -11.61
CA ILE A 21 14.23 -12.14 -12.36
C ILE A 21 14.76 -13.14 -13.40
N PRO A 22 14.40 -14.43 -13.33
CA PRO A 22 14.84 -15.41 -14.33
C PRO A 22 14.25 -15.08 -15.71
N PRO A 23 14.86 -15.54 -16.80
CA PRO A 23 14.29 -15.40 -18.13
C PRO A 23 12.86 -15.94 -18.17
N SER A 24 11.95 -15.19 -18.77
CA SER A 24 10.56 -15.65 -18.96
C SER A 24 10.52 -16.92 -19.82
N ALA A 25 9.66 -17.84 -19.45
CA ALA A 25 9.39 -19.05 -20.22
C ALA A 25 7.94 -19.01 -20.70
N GLY A 26 7.73 -18.97 -22.01
CA GLY A 26 6.39 -19.03 -22.62
C GLY A 26 6.00 -17.78 -23.41
N GLU A 27 4.79 -17.80 -23.96
CA GLU A 27 4.23 -16.70 -24.72
C GLU A 27 3.76 -15.58 -23.79
N ALA A 28 3.88 -14.34 -24.27
CA ALA A 28 3.36 -13.19 -23.56
C ALA A 28 1.83 -13.19 -23.62
N LEU A 29 1.17 -13.01 -22.48
CA LEU A 29 -0.28 -12.91 -22.36
C LEU A 29 -0.71 -11.42 -22.24
N PRO A 30 -1.83 -11.01 -22.87
CA PRO A 30 -2.42 -9.71 -22.62
C PRO A 30 -2.79 -9.53 -21.13
N LEU A 31 -2.57 -8.33 -20.59
CA LEU A 31 -2.96 -8.04 -19.19
C LEU A 31 -4.47 -8.22 -18.97
N ALA A 32 -5.28 -7.88 -19.97
CA ALA A 32 -6.73 -8.00 -19.91
C ALA A 32 -7.24 -9.44 -19.71
N ASP A 33 -6.41 -10.44 -20.08
CA ASP A 33 -6.76 -11.85 -19.96
C ASP A 33 -6.27 -12.47 -18.63
N ALA A 34 -5.61 -11.68 -17.76
CA ALA A 34 -5.04 -12.16 -16.53
C ALA A 34 -5.88 -11.68 -15.32
N THR A 35 -6.11 -12.59 -14.37
CA THR A 35 -6.59 -12.23 -13.03
C THR A 35 -5.38 -11.98 -12.14
N LEU A 36 -5.22 -10.74 -11.70
CA LEU A 36 -4.13 -10.36 -10.80
C LEU A 36 -4.46 -10.81 -9.38
N LEU A 37 -3.50 -11.47 -8.76
CA LEU A 37 -3.52 -11.78 -7.33
C LEU A 37 -2.66 -10.77 -6.57
N ALA A 38 -2.74 -10.76 -5.23
CA ALA A 38 -1.80 -10.00 -4.43
C ALA A 38 -0.37 -10.37 -4.83
N PRO A 39 0.52 -9.39 -5.09
CA PRO A 39 1.89 -9.66 -5.52
C PRO A 39 2.66 -10.55 -4.54
N ILE A 40 2.33 -10.42 -3.24
CA ILE A 40 2.80 -11.29 -2.17
C ILE A 40 1.58 -11.83 -1.44
N ARG A 41 1.27 -13.12 -1.65
CA ARG A 41 0.08 -13.76 -1.09
C ARG A 41 0.16 -14.04 0.41
N GLU A 42 1.35 -14.23 0.92
CA GLU A 42 1.62 -14.63 2.31
C GLU A 42 2.68 -13.71 2.90
N ALA A 43 2.44 -12.39 2.81
CA ALA A 43 3.28 -11.41 3.49
C ALA A 43 3.27 -11.71 5.00
N ARG A 44 4.45 -11.80 5.60
CA ARG A 44 4.61 -12.10 7.02
C ARG A 44 4.04 -10.99 7.90
N VAL A 45 4.17 -9.74 7.46
CA VAL A 45 3.72 -8.54 8.14
C VAL A 45 3.50 -7.41 7.14
N PHE A 46 2.52 -6.56 7.43
CA PHE A 46 2.42 -5.23 6.88
C PHE A 46 2.74 -4.23 7.99
N TYR A 47 3.70 -3.35 7.74
CA TYR A 47 3.94 -2.17 8.54
C TYR A 47 3.24 -0.99 7.88
N GLY A 48 2.67 -0.09 8.67
CA GLY A 48 2.15 1.17 8.18
C GLY A 48 2.83 2.34 8.88
N VAL A 49 2.92 3.47 8.18
CA VAL A 49 3.51 4.71 8.69
C VAL A 49 2.43 5.77 8.79
N GLY A 50 2.09 6.18 10.00
CA GLY A 50 1.12 7.25 10.24
C GLY A 50 1.72 8.64 10.01
N LEU A 51 0.90 9.57 9.44
CA LEU A 51 1.22 11.00 9.33
C LEU A 51 2.53 11.32 8.58
N ASN A 52 2.83 10.61 7.53
CA ASN A 52 4.07 10.80 6.77
C ASN A 52 4.00 11.88 5.68
N TYR A 53 2.92 12.63 5.60
CA TYR A 53 2.80 13.81 4.71
C TYR A 53 2.40 15.03 5.53
N ALA A 54 3.15 16.14 5.38
CA ALA A 54 2.92 17.34 6.17
C ALA A 54 1.50 17.91 5.96
N ALA A 55 1.00 17.90 4.73
CA ALA A 55 -0.35 18.34 4.40
C ALA A 55 -1.42 17.44 5.06
N HIS A 56 -1.18 16.13 5.14
CA HIS A 56 -2.08 15.20 5.84
C HIS A 56 -2.08 15.41 7.36
N ALA A 57 -0.92 15.66 7.97
CA ALA A 57 -0.86 16.03 9.38
C ALA A 57 -1.64 17.32 9.66
N ALA A 58 -1.45 18.35 8.82
CA ALA A 58 -2.12 19.64 8.95
C ALA A 58 -3.65 19.54 8.80
N GLU A 59 -4.17 18.74 7.84
CA GLU A 59 -5.64 18.56 7.67
C GLU A 59 -6.27 17.87 8.88
N GLN A 60 -5.50 17.08 9.64
CA GLN A 60 -5.92 16.46 10.90
C GLN A 60 -5.65 17.34 12.13
N GLY A 61 -5.15 18.56 11.96
CA GLY A 61 -4.81 19.48 13.04
C GLY A 61 -3.63 19.00 13.88
N GLN A 62 -2.70 18.24 13.30
CA GLN A 62 -1.52 17.70 13.96
C GLN A 62 -0.24 18.31 13.39
N GLU A 63 0.78 18.41 14.23
CA GLU A 63 2.13 18.76 13.79
C GLU A 63 2.83 17.55 13.15
N PRO A 64 3.73 17.77 12.19
CA PRO A 64 4.55 16.70 11.63
C PRO A 64 5.31 15.94 12.73
N PRO A 65 5.29 14.60 12.74
CA PRO A 65 5.98 13.82 13.77
C PRO A 65 7.50 13.96 13.65
N ALA A 66 8.21 13.94 14.79
CA ALA A 66 9.67 14.01 14.83
C ALA A 66 10.36 12.69 14.39
N GLN A 67 9.64 11.58 14.37
CA GLN A 67 10.09 10.26 13.93
C GLN A 67 8.91 9.48 13.34
N PRO A 68 9.13 8.44 12.51
CA PRO A 68 8.06 7.64 11.94
C PRO A 68 7.14 7.03 13.00
N ILE A 69 5.83 7.19 12.83
CA ILE A 69 4.82 6.54 13.67
C ILE A 69 4.51 5.20 13.03
N ILE A 70 5.03 4.12 13.60
CA ILE A 70 4.87 2.77 13.05
C ILE A 70 3.72 2.04 13.71
N PHE A 71 2.89 1.39 12.89
CA PHE A 71 1.92 0.39 13.33
C PHE A 71 2.04 -0.87 12.49
N THR A 72 1.42 -1.95 12.96
CA THR A 72 1.43 -3.24 12.23
C THR A 72 0.01 -3.66 11.89
N MET A 73 -0.12 -4.28 10.73
CA MET A 73 -1.32 -4.98 10.29
C MET A 73 -1.05 -6.48 10.23
N GLN A 74 -2.10 -7.28 10.40
CA GLN A 74 -1.97 -8.73 10.30
C GLN A 74 -1.74 -9.20 8.86
N PRO A 75 -1.16 -10.37 8.62
CA PRO A 75 -0.94 -10.91 7.27
C PRO A 75 -2.21 -10.98 6.40
N GLY A 76 -3.36 -11.28 7.00
CA GLY A 76 -4.66 -11.37 6.30
C GLY A 76 -5.22 -10.02 5.82
N SER A 77 -4.60 -8.89 6.16
CA SER A 77 -5.01 -7.57 5.63
C SER A 77 -4.69 -7.41 4.15
N GLY A 78 -3.66 -8.09 3.64
CA GLY A 78 -3.27 -8.00 2.23
C GLY A 78 -4.31 -8.62 1.29
N ALA A 79 -4.66 -7.90 0.23
CA ALA A 79 -5.62 -8.35 -0.78
C ALA A 79 -5.11 -8.12 -2.20
N ALA A 80 -5.73 -8.81 -3.17
CA ALA A 80 -5.44 -8.59 -4.58
C ALA A 80 -5.83 -7.15 -5.00
N PRO A 81 -5.18 -6.57 -6.02
CA PRO A 81 -5.40 -5.19 -6.44
C PRO A 81 -6.83 -4.89 -6.92
N GLY A 82 -7.61 -5.92 -7.25
CA GLY A 82 -9.01 -5.82 -7.67
C GLY A 82 -9.98 -6.57 -6.74
N ALA A 83 -9.54 -6.94 -5.54
CA ALA A 83 -10.42 -7.61 -4.57
C ALA A 83 -11.31 -6.60 -3.86
N ASP A 84 -12.59 -6.90 -3.72
CA ASP A 84 -13.52 -6.07 -2.97
C ASP A 84 -13.15 -6.04 -1.49
N VAL A 85 -13.22 -4.85 -0.89
CA VAL A 85 -13.03 -4.66 0.54
C VAL A 85 -14.36 -4.85 1.26
N VAL A 86 -14.45 -5.88 2.09
CA VAL A 86 -15.65 -6.14 2.88
C VAL A 86 -15.62 -5.28 4.14
N CYS A 87 -16.54 -4.31 4.24
CA CYS A 87 -16.64 -3.45 5.42
C CYS A 87 -17.11 -4.29 6.63
N PRO A 88 -16.30 -4.40 7.72
CA PRO A 88 -16.74 -5.13 8.90
C PRO A 88 -18.00 -4.53 9.50
N ALA A 89 -18.97 -5.35 9.94
CA ALA A 89 -20.28 -4.90 10.42
C ALA A 89 -20.23 -3.91 11.61
N VAL A 90 -19.12 -3.90 12.36
CA VAL A 90 -18.88 -2.98 13.48
C VAL A 90 -18.34 -1.62 13.04
N VAL A 91 -17.90 -1.48 11.78
CA VAL A 91 -17.35 -0.26 11.19
C VAL A 91 -18.46 0.57 10.59
N LYS A 92 -18.44 1.88 10.84
CA LYS A 92 -19.42 2.85 10.34
C LYS A 92 -18.77 3.98 9.54
N ARG A 93 -17.43 4.05 9.57
CA ARG A 93 -16.64 5.12 8.96
C ARG A 93 -15.44 4.51 8.29
N LEU A 94 -15.69 3.88 7.13
CA LEU A 94 -14.64 3.33 6.28
C LEU A 94 -14.07 4.45 5.40
N ASP A 95 -12.75 4.47 5.22
CA ASP A 95 -12.05 5.52 4.49
C ASP A 95 -10.91 4.93 3.67
N TYR A 96 -10.51 5.60 2.61
CA TYR A 96 -9.41 5.24 1.71
C TYR A 96 -8.13 5.98 2.10
N GLU A 97 -6.99 5.38 1.84
CA GLU A 97 -5.66 5.99 1.96
C GLU A 97 -4.74 5.43 0.87
N GLY A 98 -4.60 6.17 -0.26
CA GLY A 98 -3.67 5.81 -1.32
C GLY A 98 -2.22 5.97 -0.85
N GLU A 99 -1.41 4.90 -1.00
CA GLU A 99 -0.05 4.85 -0.47
C GLU A 99 0.94 4.19 -1.42
N LEU A 100 2.19 4.64 -1.36
CA LEU A 100 3.32 3.89 -1.87
C LEU A 100 3.60 2.71 -0.91
N ALA A 101 3.71 1.50 -1.43
CA ALA A 101 4.14 0.33 -0.67
C ALA A 101 5.59 0.00 -1.01
N ILE A 102 6.43 -0.18 0.01
CA ILE A 102 7.80 -0.68 -0.10
C ILE A 102 7.76 -2.20 0.06
N ILE A 103 8.46 -2.92 -0.80
CA ILE A 103 8.62 -4.37 -0.73
C ILE A 103 10.05 -4.69 -0.32
N ILE A 104 10.18 -5.43 0.77
CA ILE A 104 11.50 -5.81 1.30
C ILE A 104 12.06 -7.03 0.57
N GLY A 105 13.32 -6.96 0.26
CA GLY A 105 14.12 -8.02 -0.38
C GLY A 105 15.14 -8.66 0.53
N ALA A 106 16.11 -9.35 -0.08
CA ALA A 106 17.20 -9.98 0.62
C ALA A 106 17.99 -9.00 1.48
N GLY A 107 18.37 -9.41 2.68
CA GLY A 107 19.16 -8.58 3.60
C GLY A 107 18.43 -7.36 4.16
N GLY A 108 17.09 -7.27 4.04
CA GLY A 108 16.31 -6.15 4.53
C GLY A 108 16.38 -4.91 3.62
N THR A 109 16.85 -5.06 2.39
CA THR A 109 16.92 -3.96 1.41
C THR A 109 15.58 -3.74 0.71
N ILE A 110 15.39 -2.60 0.09
CA ILE A 110 14.23 -2.34 -0.77
C ILE A 110 14.40 -3.10 -2.08
N ALA A 111 13.50 -4.05 -2.35
CA ALA A 111 13.47 -4.81 -3.60
C ALA A 111 12.65 -4.12 -4.68
N GLY A 112 11.64 -3.34 -4.29
CA GLY A 112 10.76 -2.65 -5.21
C GLY A 112 9.59 -1.97 -4.53
N TYR A 113 8.64 -1.52 -5.33
CA TYR A 113 7.50 -0.72 -4.91
C TYR A 113 6.20 -1.22 -5.54
N ALA A 114 5.08 -0.91 -4.91
CA ALA A 114 3.74 -1.17 -5.41
C ALA A 114 2.78 -0.05 -4.99
N VAL A 115 1.59 -0.03 -5.58
CA VAL A 115 0.47 0.81 -5.15
C VAL A 115 -0.30 0.07 -4.06
N ALA A 116 -0.78 0.77 -3.03
CA ALA A 116 -1.62 0.19 -1.99
C ALA A 116 -2.74 1.13 -1.57
N ASP A 117 -3.80 0.54 -0.98
CA ASP A 117 -4.81 1.26 -0.21
C ASP A 117 -4.75 0.79 1.26
N ASP A 118 -4.43 1.69 2.19
CA ASP A 118 -4.50 1.43 3.64
C ASP A 118 -5.90 1.74 4.16
N VAL A 119 -6.86 0.89 3.77
CA VAL A 119 -8.28 1.11 4.11
C VAL A 119 -8.49 1.19 5.61
N SER A 120 -9.08 2.30 6.04
CA SER A 120 -9.10 2.73 7.43
C SER A 120 -10.50 2.69 8.03
N ALA A 121 -10.68 1.96 9.12
CA ALA A 121 -11.88 2.02 9.96
C ALA A 121 -11.74 3.17 10.99
N ARG A 122 -12.14 4.39 10.61
CA ARG A 122 -11.87 5.63 11.38
C ARG A 122 -12.51 5.64 12.77
N ASP A 123 -13.66 5.02 12.93
CA ASP A 123 -14.32 4.90 14.23
C ASP A 123 -13.58 3.96 15.18
N LEU A 124 -12.95 2.89 14.68
CA LEU A 124 -12.05 2.05 15.46
C LEU A 124 -10.74 2.78 15.74
N GLN A 125 -10.13 3.41 14.73
CA GLN A 125 -8.89 4.17 14.86
C GLN A 125 -8.97 5.24 15.95
N LYS A 126 -10.09 5.98 16.03
CA LYS A 126 -10.32 7.01 17.04
C LYS A 126 -10.55 6.45 18.44
N ARG A 127 -11.20 5.29 18.55
CA ARG A 127 -11.59 4.70 19.83
C ARG A 127 -10.48 3.88 20.47
N GLU A 128 -9.66 3.20 19.66
CA GLU A 128 -8.67 2.25 20.11
C GLU A 128 -7.27 2.88 20.13
N ARG A 129 -6.45 2.47 21.10
CA ARG A 129 -5.08 3.00 21.24
C ARG A 129 -4.11 2.40 20.22
N GLN A 130 -4.41 1.19 19.75
CA GLN A 130 -3.62 0.46 18.76
C GLN A 130 -4.43 0.33 17.47
N TRP A 131 -3.81 0.62 16.34
CA TRP A 131 -4.51 0.70 15.04
C TRP A 131 -4.67 -0.64 14.33
N THR A 132 -4.12 -1.72 14.89
CA THR A 132 -4.16 -3.05 14.26
C THR A 132 -5.58 -3.47 13.81
N ARG A 133 -6.61 -3.22 14.61
CA ARG A 133 -7.99 -3.55 14.22
C ARG A 133 -8.63 -2.53 13.28
N ALA A 134 -8.13 -1.30 13.29
CA ALA A 134 -8.63 -0.24 12.43
C ALA A 134 -8.07 -0.32 11.01
N LYS A 135 -6.87 -0.89 10.86
CA LYS A 135 -6.08 -0.94 9.63
C LYS A 135 -5.85 -2.38 9.14
N GLY A 136 -5.88 -3.36 10.03
CA GLY A 136 -5.50 -4.74 9.75
C GLY A 136 -6.67 -5.73 9.77
N PHE A 137 -7.90 -5.34 9.44
CA PHE A 137 -8.98 -6.29 9.21
C PHE A 137 -8.77 -7.05 7.89
N ASP A 138 -9.43 -8.18 7.71
CA ASP A 138 -9.24 -9.04 6.55
C ASP A 138 -9.51 -8.28 5.25
N GLY A 139 -8.53 -8.29 4.34
CA GLY A 139 -8.61 -7.61 3.05
C GLY A 139 -8.54 -6.08 3.10
N ALA A 140 -8.13 -5.47 4.23
CA ALA A 140 -8.04 -4.02 4.39
C ALA A 140 -6.97 -3.34 3.53
N CYS A 141 -6.08 -4.11 2.91
CA CYS A 141 -4.97 -3.58 2.12
C CYS A 141 -4.91 -4.21 0.73
N PRO A 142 -5.77 -3.80 -0.21
CA PRO A 142 -5.55 -4.11 -1.62
C PRO A 142 -4.23 -3.49 -2.08
N PHE A 143 -3.33 -4.29 -2.72
CA PHE A 143 -2.06 -3.77 -3.21
C PHE A 143 -1.59 -4.48 -4.49
N GLY A 144 -0.76 -3.80 -5.27
CA GLY A 144 -0.26 -4.23 -6.55
C GLY A 144 -0.13 -3.05 -7.52
N PRO A 145 -0.49 -3.23 -8.80
CA PRO A 145 -0.94 -4.44 -9.47
C PRO A 145 0.15 -5.50 -9.60
N TRP A 146 1.41 -5.08 -9.47
CA TRP A 146 2.65 -5.86 -9.46
C TRP A 146 3.68 -5.21 -8.55
N ILE A 147 4.86 -5.79 -8.45
CA ILE A 147 6.04 -5.17 -7.84
C ILE A 147 6.88 -4.60 -8.98
N THR A 148 7.09 -3.28 -8.99
CA THR A 148 8.09 -2.64 -9.83
C THR A 148 9.42 -2.67 -9.09
N THR A 149 10.45 -3.24 -9.68
CA THR A 149 11.76 -3.40 -9.01
C THR A 149 12.42 -2.05 -8.74
N ALA A 150 13.24 -1.96 -7.70
CA ALA A 150 13.81 -0.69 -7.25
C ALA A 150 14.70 -0.03 -8.33
N ASP A 151 15.33 -0.80 -9.19
CA ASP A 151 16.15 -0.29 -10.31
C ASP A 151 15.30 0.28 -11.46
N GLU A 152 14.01 -0.10 -11.55
CA GLU A 152 13.06 0.47 -12.51
C GLU A 152 12.38 1.76 -11.99
N VAL A 153 12.61 2.13 -10.72
CA VAL A 153 12.09 3.35 -10.08
C VAL A 153 13.26 4.27 -9.73
N PRO A 154 13.67 5.19 -10.64
CA PRO A 154 14.87 6.00 -10.44
C PRO A 154 14.83 6.87 -9.19
N ASP A 155 13.65 7.41 -8.84
CA ASP A 155 13.44 8.22 -7.65
C ASP A 155 12.07 7.94 -7.03
N PRO A 156 12.00 7.13 -5.96
CA PRO A 156 10.74 6.84 -5.27
C PRO A 156 10.18 8.04 -4.50
N CYS A 157 10.94 9.14 -4.39
CA CYS A 157 10.52 10.39 -3.76
C CYS A 157 10.07 11.45 -4.77
N ALA A 158 9.77 11.08 -6.02
CA ALA A 158 9.34 12.02 -7.05
C ALA A 158 8.19 11.46 -7.91
N LEU A 159 7.36 10.58 -7.35
CA LEU A 159 6.25 9.93 -8.06
C LEU A 159 4.94 10.68 -7.78
N GLN A 160 4.14 10.92 -8.83
CA GLN A 160 2.77 11.40 -8.69
C GLN A 160 1.90 10.28 -8.09
N LEU A 161 1.10 10.62 -7.07
CA LEU A 161 0.12 9.74 -6.44
C LEU A 161 -1.27 10.37 -6.53
N GLN A 162 -2.22 9.63 -7.07
CA GLN A 162 -3.60 10.10 -7.22
C GLN A 162 -4.59 9.02 -6.77
N THR A 163 -5.66 9.44 -6.08
CA THR A 163 -6.75 8.57 -5.65
C THR A 163 -8.09 9.14 -6.10
N TRP A 164 -8.91 8.30 -6.69
CA TRP A 164 -10.29 8.63 -7.08
C TRP A 164 -11.28 7.74 -6.33
N VAL A 165 -12.41 8.33 -5.95
CA VAL A 165 -13.59 7.60 -5.45
C VAL A 165 -14.74 7.88 -6.41
N ASN A 166 -15.32 6.83 -7.00
CA ASN A 166 -16.39 6.94 -8.00
C ASN A 166 -16.04 7.88 -9.18
N GLY A 167 -14.76 7.92 -9.57
CA GLY A 167 -14.24 8.77 -10.63
C GLY A 167 -13.97 10.22 -10.22
N GLU A 168 -14.25 10.62 -8.98
CA GLU A 168 -13.92 11.93 -8.45
C GLU A 168 -12.51 11.90 -7.82
N LEU A 169 -11.63 12.81 -8.25
CA LEU A 169 -10.27 12.96 -7.72
C LEU A 169 -10.33 13.44 -6.26
N ARG A 170 -9.73 12.68 -5.36
CA ARG A 170 -9.73 12.90 -3.91
C ARG A 170 -8.35 13.24 -3.35
N GLN A 171 -7.35 12.50 -3.76
CA GLN A 171 -5.97 12.77 -3.40
C GLN A 171 -5.16 13.05 -4.67
N ASP A 172 -4.34 14.09 -4.65
CA ASP A 172 -3.46 14.50 -5.74
C ASP A 172 -2.19 15.10 -5.16
N SER A 173 -1.13 14.31 -5.09
CA SER A 173 0.10 14.67 -4.39
C SER A 173 1.31 13.96 -5.02
N SER A 174 2.47 14.25 -4.49
CA SER A 174 3.72 13.61 -4.88
C SER A 174 4.37 12.91 -3.68
N THR A 175 5.06 11.80 -3.91
CA THR A 175 5.90 11.17 -2.89
C THR A 175 7.05 12.07 -2.43
N ALA A 176 7.34 13.16 -3.15
CA ALA A 176 8.25 14.22 -2.70
C ALA A 176 7.77 14.95 -1.43
N ASP A 177 6.47 14.90 -1.14
CA ASP A 177 5.87 15.56 0.02
C ASP A 177 5.94 14.70 1.30
N MET A 178 6.52 13.50 1.23
CA MET A 178 6.78 12.66 2.40
C MET A 178 7.72 13.34 3.37
N ILE A 179 7.41 13.23 4.68
CA ILE A 179 8.27 13.69 5.79
C ILE A 179 9.48 12.77 5.92
N PHE A 180 9.25 11.47 5.86
CA PHE A 180 10.29 10.43 5.92
C PHE A 180 10.31 9.66 4.59
N THR A 181 11.47 9.61 3.97
CA THR A 181 11.66 8.87 2.71
C THR A 181 11.54 7.37 2.91
N PRO A 182 11.29 6.58 1.83
CA PRO A 182 11.26 5.12 1.90
C PRO A 182 12.50 4.51 2.59
N GLN A 183 13.70 5.01 2.29
CA GLN A 183 14.92 4.52 2.90
C GLN A 183 15.00 4.85 4.40
N GLN A 184 14.61 6.07 4.81
CA GLN A 184 14.59 6.44 6.23
C GLN A 184 13.60 5.60 7.04
N ILE A 185 12.47 5.21 6.46
CA ILE A 185 11.51 4.31 7.11
C ILE A 185 12.10 2.91 7.30
N VAL A 186 12.75 2.36 6.26
CA VAL A 186 13.43 1.07 6.33
C VAL A 186 14.55 1.09 7.36
N ASP A 187 15.38 2.12 7.37
CA ASP A 187 16.47 2.29 8.33
C ASP A 187 15.92 2.36 9.77
N PHE A 188 14.89 3.16 10.01
CA PHE A 188 14.26 3.30 11.32
C PHE A 188 13.67 1.99 11.84
N LEU A 189 12.97 1.23 10.99
CA LEU A 189 12.44 -0.09 11.36
C LEU A 189 13.57 -1.08 11.66
N SER A 190 14.65 -1.03 10.88
CA SER A 190 15.80 -1.94 11.01
C SER A 190 16.60 -1.76 12.30
N GLU A 191 16.45 -0.62 13.00
CA GLU A 191 17.08 -0.42 14.32
C GLU A 191 16.55 -1.42 15.36
N THR A 192 15.32 -1.90 15.21
CA THR A 192 14.65 -2.73 16.21
C THR A 192 14.05 -4.03 15.67
N CYS A 193 13.81 -4.10 14.37
CA CYS A 193 13.16 -5.23 13.70
C CYS A 193 14.04 -5.81 12.60
N THR A 194 14.15 -7.13 12.53
CA THR A 194 14.72 -7.77 11.34
C THR A 194 13.66 -7.80 10.24
N LEU A 195 13.91 -7.05 9.16
CA LEU A 195 13.08 -7.08 7.97
C LEU A 195 13.41 -8.29 7.10
N HIS A 196 12.40 -8.95 6.58
CA HIS A 196 12.54 -10.18 5.78
C HIS A 196 12.00 -9.97 4.36
N PRO A 197 12.51 -10.73 3.38
CA PRO A 197 11.95 -10.71 2.03
C PRO A 197 10.44 -10.93 2.04
N GLY A 198 9.71 -10.04 1.36
CA GLY A 198 8.26 -10.07 1.30
C GLY A 198 7.55 -9.34 2.44
N ASP A 199 8.24 -8.76 3.42
CA ASP A 199 7.63 -7.79 4.31
C ASP A 199 7.21 -6.55 3.49
N VAL A 200 6.04 -6.01 3.80
CA VAL A 200 5.44 -4.86 3.10
C VAL A 200 5.40 -3.67 4.05
N ILE A 201 5.80 -2.49 3.58
CA ILE A 201 5.74 -1.25 4.37
C ILE A 201 4.93 -0.23 3.60
N LEU A 202 3.81 0.21 4.15
CA LEU A 202 2.98 1.29 3.64
C LEU A 202 3.55 2.62 4.14
N THR A 203 3.80 3.57 3.24
CA THR A 203 4.62 4.75 3.56
C THR A 203 3.84 5.94 4.10
N GLY A 204 2.54 5.78 4.29
CA GLY A 204 1.64 6.88 4.66
C GLY A 204 0.96 7.50 3.45
N THR A 205 -0.17 8.16 3.70
CA THR A 205 -1.05 8.75 2.69
C THR A 205 -0.94 10.27 2.67
N PRO A 206 -1.12 10.92 1.51
CA PRO A 206 -1.25 12.39 1.42
C PRO A 206 -2.61 12.88 1.92
N SER A 207 -2.80 14.21 1.92
CA SER A 207 -4.08 14.86 2.21
C SER A 207 -5.19 14.48 1.21
N GLY A 208 -6.45 14.70 1.60
CA GLY A 208 -7.62 14.42 0.78
C GLY A 208 -8.38 13.16 1.18
N VAL A 209 -8.12 12.61 2.37
CA VAL A 209 -8.88 11.48 2.93
C VAL A 209 -10.31 11.90 3.26
N GLY A 210 -11.26 10.96 3.18
CA GLY A 210 -12.68 11.24 3.36
C GLY A 210 -13.04 11.82 4.72
N MET A 211 -12.33 11.42 5.78
CA MET A 211 -12.58 11.96 7.13
C MET A 211 -12.28 13.45 7.27
N SER A 212 -11.40 14.00 6.43
CA SER A 212 -10.98 15.42 6.48
C SER A 212 -11.81 16.32 5.56
N MET A 213 -12.74 15.76 4.79
CA MET A 213 -13.65 16.53 3.95
C MET A 213 -14.69 17.28 4.76
N GLU A 214 -15.27 18.35 4.19
CA GLU A 214 -16.35 19.11 4.80
C GLU A 214 -17.61 19.12 3.90
N PRO A 215 -18.66 18.37 4.27
CA PRO A 215 -18.75 17.42 5.38
C PRO A 215 -17.89 16.15 5.15
N PRO A 216 -17.49 15.42 6.19
CA PRO A 216 -16.77 14.17 6.04
C PRO A 216 -17.49 13.16 5.13
N GLN A 217 -16.74 12.50 4.23
CA GLN A 217 -17.28 11.55 3.27
C GLN A 217 -16.61 10.19 3.45
N PHE A 218 -17.34 9.25 4.03
CA PHE A 218 -16.86 7.88 4.26
C PHE A 218 -17.38 6.95 3.16
N LEU A 219 -16.58 5.93 2.85
CA LEU A 219 -16.90 4.92 1.86
C LEU A 219 -18.17 4.14 2.24
N GLN A 220 -18.97 3.82 1.22
CA GLN A 220 -20.19 3.04 1.31
C GLN A 220 -20.09 1.79 0.43
N SER A 221 -20.92 0.77 0.69
CA SER A 221 -21.03 -0.38 -0.20
C SER A 221 -21.36 0.07 -1.63
N GLY A 222 -20.61 -0.45 -2.60
CA GLY A 222 -20.71 -0.08 -4.01
C GLY A 222 -19.77 1.04 -4.45
N ASP A 223 -19.11 1.76 -3.54
CA ASP A 223 -18.10 2.74 -3.92
C ASP A 223 -16.89 2.05 -4.56
N VAL A 224 -16.34 2.68 -5.60
CA VAL A 224 -15.18 2.21 -6.34
C VAL A 224 -14.00 3.15 -6.09
N ILE A 225 -12.91 2.59 -5.60
CA ILE A 225 -11.67 3.30 -5.33
C ILE A 225 -10.66 2.93 -6.42
N ARG A 226 -10.00 3.93 -7.00
CA ARG A 226 -8.87 3.78 -7.91
C ARG A 226 -7.70 4.58 -7.39
N ILE A 227 -6.55 3.93 -7.26
CA ILE A 227 -5.30 4.57 -6.84
C ILE A 227 -4.26 4.32 -7.91
N GLU A 228 -3.59 5.38 -8.34
CA GLU A 228 -2.52 5.32 -9.33
C GLU A 228 -1.27 6.00 -8.79
N ILE A 229 -0.13 5.35 -9.01
CA ILE A 229 1.18 5.94 -8.76
C ILE A 229 1.99 5.86 -10.06
N GLU A 230 2.58 6.99 -10.42
CA GLU A 230 3.42 7.12 -11.61
C GLU A 230 4.44 5.98 -11.70
N SER A 231 4.57 5.37 -12.87
CA SER A 231 5.47 4.25 -13.17
C SER A 231 5.17 2.92 -12.44
N LEU A 232 4.27 2.92 -11.45
CA LEU A 232 3.90 1.69 -10.71
C LEU A 232 2.59 1.07 -11.20
N GLY A 233 1.77 1.85 -11.91
CA GLY A 233 0.45 1.43 -12.37
C GLY A 233 -0.67 1.84 -11.44
N ALA A 234 -1.78 1.11 -11.48
CA ALA A 234 -2.98 1.43 -10.70
C ALA A 234 -3.64 0.17 -10.14
N ILE A 235 -4.26 0.31 -8.98
CA ILE A 235 -5.21 -0.65 -8.40
C ILE A 235 -6.62 -0.08 -8.49
N THR A 236 -7.62 -0.96 -8.60
CA THR A 236 -9.04 -0.56 -8.58
C THR A 236 -9.82 -1.65 -7.87
N HIS A 237 -10.52 -1.29 -6.83
CA HIS A 237 -11.34 -2.21 -6.03
C HIS A 237 -12.64 -1.53 -5.60
N ALA A 238 -13.61 -2.31 -5.13
CA ALA A 238 -14.88 -1.80 -4.62
C ALA A 238 -15.04 -2.10 -3.13
N VAL A 239 -16.00 -1.43 -2.50
CA VAL A 239 -16.49 -1.74 -1.15
C VAL A 239 -17.70 -2.65 -1.27
N ALA A 240 -17.64 -3.85 -0.66
CA ALA A 240 -18.73 -4.82 -0.63
C ALA A 240 -19.63 -4.68 0.63
#